data_c9474e59352b494b01d175cf5382e33f
#
_entry.id   c9474e59352b494b01d175cf5382e33f
#
_cell.length_a   1.000
_cell.length_b   1.000
_cell.length_c   1.000
_cell.angle_alpha   90.00
_cell.angle_beta   90.00
_cell.angle_gamma   90.00
#
_symmetry.space_group_name_H-M   'P 1'
#
loop_
_entity.id
_entity.type
_entity.pdbx_description
1 polymer ?
#
loop_
_entity_poly.entity_id
_entity_poly.type
_entity_poly.pdbx_seq_one_letter_code
_entity_poly.pdbx_strand_id
1 'polypeptide(L)'
;MDFIWILFAFICGLAAKSVSFPPSIGYLLAGFALNFLGYQADDSLTVLSNLGITLMLFTIGLKLNVKSLFKSEVWLTSSLHTIIWIVFTVVIIKSLAILAVSYFAELDIMTATLIAFALSFSSTVCVIKLLEENGEMRTRHGKLAVGILVIQDIVAVAFLVFATGKTPSLWALALLLLFFIRPIINKIIDHVGHGELIPLTGFFVALGSYELFELVNIKGDLGALLIGMFISSHSKASEINKSLLSFKDIFLIGFFLSIGFSAIPTLEMLGLAVLLVLIIPFKFALFFSLLSLLKIRCRTSYLSALALSNFSEFGLIVAAISVSNEWLSNEWLVILALAVSLSFIITNILYRYAHTFFATHKESFYRFERKECLEEDIFYQPMQAPIVIIGMGRVGMGAYRAIGEQGKNLVWGLDAEPEKVAWLSEQGVQAYCGDAEDAFFWERINLSSLQLVLLALPNVIDTKSITNQLRSAGYQGKLAAIARYDDERSQLEELGIDKVFNFYNEAGVGFADESMALIHTKAE
;
A
#
# COMPACT_ATOMS: atom_id res chain seq x y z
N MET A 1 5.59 -23.40 19.52
CA MET A 1 4.95 -22.09 19.84
C MET A 1 3.98 -22.29 20.98
N ASP A 2 4.24 -21.70 22.13
CA ASP A 2 3.39 -21.87 23.31
C ASP A 2 2.10 -21.06 23.18
N PHE A 3 1.00 -21.61 23.67
CA PHE A 3 -0.30 -20.93 23.69
C PHE A 3 -0.23 -19.54 24.35
N ILE A 4 0.66 -19.38 25.33
CA ILE A 4 0.89 -18.11 26.05
C ILE A 4 1.31 -16.99 25.07
N TRP A 5 2.15 -17.26 24.09
CA TRP A 5 2.57 -16.24 23.11
C TRP A 5 1.41 -15.78 22.23
N ILE A 6 0.58 -16.73 21.79
CA ILE A 6 -0.62 -16.42 21.01
C ILE A 6 -1.58 -15.58 21.87
N LEU A 7 -1.75 -15.94 23.14
CA LEU A 7 -2.63 -15.22 24.08
C LEU A 7 -2.16 -13.77 24.28
N PHE A 8 -0.88 -13.56 24.57
CA PHE A 8 -0.33 -12.21 24.76
C PHE A 8 -0.40 -11.40 23.46
N ALA A 9 -0.03 -12.00 22.32
CA ALA A 9 -0.13 -11.34 21.02
C ALA A 9 -1.58 -10.93 20.71
N PHE A 10 -2.55 -11.82 20.98
CA PHE A 10 -3.97 -11.54 20.77
C PHE A 10 -4.46 -10.41 21.68
N ILE A 11 -4.19 -10.45 22.98
CA ILE A 11 -4.64 -9.43 23.94
C ILE A 11 -4.03 -8.07 23.60
N CYS A 12 -2.71 -8.01 23.40
CA CYS A 12 -2.03 -6.76 23.09
C CYS A 12 -2.39 -6.25 21.69
N GLY A 13 -2.56 -7.14 20.71
CA GLY A 13 -3.01 -6.79 19.37
C GLY A 13 -4.44 -6.23 19.37
N LEU A 14 -5.34 -6.82 20.14
CA LEU A 14 -6.71 -6.34 20.33
C LEU A 14 -6.72 -4.98 21.04
N ALA A 15 -5.91 -4.81 22.08
CA ALA A 15 -5.77 -3.53 22.77
C ALA A 15 -5.24 -2.43 21.84
N ALA A 16 -4.22 -2.73 21.03
CA ALA A 16 -3.73 -1.78 20.02
C ALA A 16 -4.83 -1.40 19.01
N LYS A 17 -5.57 -2.40 18.50
CA LYS A 17 -6.67 -2.18 17.56
C LYS A 17 -7.82 -1.36 18.16
N SER A 18 -8.15 -1.54 19.44
CA SER A 18 -9.23 -0.78 20.11
C SER A 18 -8.91 0.72 20.21
N VAL A 19 -7.63 1.07 20.19
CA VAL A 19 -7.14 2.47 20.17
C VAL A 19 -6.83 2.94 18.73
N SER A 20 -7.28 2.18 17.71
CA SER A 20 -7.05 2.47 16.29
C SER A 20 -5.56 2.43 15.88
N PHE A 21 -4.73 1.65 16.57
CA PHE A 21 -3.33 1.41 16.20
C PHE A 21 -3.17 0.09 15.44
N PRO A 22 -2.13 -0.03 14.59
CA PRO A 22 -1.80 -1.29 13.93
C PRO A 22 -1.56 -2.40 14.96
N PRO A 23 -2.13 -3.61 14.77
CA PRO A 23 -1.91 -4.75 15.68
C PRO A 23 -0.44 -5.14 15.86
N SER A 24 0.43 -4.85 14.89
CA SER A 24 1.88 -5.10 14.96
C SER A 24 2.55 -4.42 16.15
N ILE A 25 2.07 -3.24 16.56
CA ILE A 25 2.52 -2.56 17.78
C ILE A 25 2.16 -3.41 19.00
N GLY A 26 0.95 -3.96 19.02
CA GLY A 26 0.51 -4.85 20.09
C GLY A 26 1.38 -6.12 20.18
N TYR A 27 1.76 -6.70 19.04
CA TYR A 27 2.64 -7.89 19.02
C TYR A 27 4.04 -7.59 19.54
N LEU A 28 4.59 -6.43 19.21
CA LEU A 28 5.87 -5.98 19.77
C LEU A 28 5.78 -5.79 21.29
N LEU A 29 4.72 -5.13 21.78
CA LEU A 29 4.48 -4.94 23.21
C LEU A 29 4.27 -6.28 23.94
N ALA A 30 3.61 -7.25 23.29
CA ALA A 30 3.48 -8.60 23.81
C ALA A 30 4.84 -9.28 23.99
N GLY A 31 5.76 -9.11 23.01
CA GLY A 31 7.12 -9.62 23.12
C GLY A 31 7.89 -9.00 24.28
N PHE A 32 7.81 -7.67 24.47
CA PHE A 32 8.41 -7.01 25.64
C PHE A 32 7.82 -7.50 26.97
N ALA A 33 6.49 -7.66 27.05
CA ALA A 33 5.82 -8.14 28.25
C ALA A 33 6.23 -9.57 28.61
N LEU A 34 6.31 -10.46 27.62
CA LEU A 34 6.75 -11.84 27.81
C LEU A 34 8.22 -11.92 28.23
N ASN A 35 9.10 -11.11 27.62
CA ASN A 35 10.49 -10.99 28.01
C ASN A 35 10.63 -10.50 29.47
N PHE A 36 9.86 -9.49 29.84
CA PHE A 36 9.83 -8.98 31.22
C PHE A 36 9.36 -10.03 32.24
N LEU A 37 8.43 -10.92 31.84
CA LEU A 37 7.96 -12.05 32.66
C LEU A 37 8.94 -13.23 32.70
N GLY A 38 10.10 -13.13 32.02
CA GLY A 38 11.16 -14.15 32.04
C GLY A 38 10.97 -15.29 31.03
N TYR A 39 10.01 -15.18 30.10
CA TYR A 39 9.91 -16.11 28.98
C TYR A 39 11.06 -15.87 27.99
N GLN A 40 11.49 -16.92 27.29
CA GLN A 40 12.54 -16.85 26.29
C GLN A 40 12.01 -17.26 24.92
N ALA A 41 12.57 -16.66 23.87
CA ALA A 41 12.30 -17.07 22.50
C ALA A 41 12.84 -18.49 22.26
N ASP A 42 12.09 -19.30 21.53
CA ASP A 42 12.50 -20.64 21.11
C ASP A 42 12.72 -20.69 19.58
N ASP A 43 13.29 -21.81 19.10
CA ASP A 43 13.54 -22.02 17.67
C ASP A 43 12.26 -21.94 16.83
N SER A 44 11.09 -22.29 17.40
CA SER A 44 9.82 -22.24 16.67
C SER A 44 9.40 -20.80 16.36
N LEU A 45 9.73 -19.85 17.24
CA LEU A 45 9.49 -18.42 16.99
C LEU A 45 10.37 -17.89 15.83
N THR A 46 11.63 -18.32 15.78
CA THR A 46 12.56 -17.96 14.70
C THR A 46 12.07 -18.51 13.35
N VAL A 47 11.63 -19.76 13.31
CA VAL A 47 11.05 -20.37 12.10
C VAL A 47 9.81 -19.60 11.65
N LEU A 48 8.91 -19.26 12.57
CA LEU A 48 7.70 -18.50 12.28
C LEU A 48 8.02 -17.10 11.74
N SER A 49 8.99 -16.42 12.34
CA SER A 49 9.48 -15.11 11.91
C SER A 49 10.02 -15.16 10.47
N ASN A 50 10.87 -16.13 10.17
CA ASN A 50 11.45 -16.30 8.84
C ASN A 50 10.37 -16.61 7.78
N LEU A 51 9.42 -17.49 8.08
CA LEU A 51 8.27 -17.76 7.20
C LEU A 51 7.46 -16.49 6.94
N GLY A 52 7.26 -15.67 7.96
CA GLY A 52 6.56 -14.38 7.84
C GLY A 52 7.27 -13.43 6.88
N ILE A 53 8.58 -13.29 7.00
CA ILE A 53 9.41 -12.46 6.12
C ILE A 53 9.36 -12.98 4.68
N THR A 54 9.57 -14.28 4.49
CA THR A 54 9.57 -14.91 3.16
C THR A 54 8.22 -14.73 2.44
N LEU A 55 7.10 -14.99 3.13
CA LEU A 55 5.76 -14.77 2.55
C LEU A 55 5.46 -13.30 2.31
N MET A 56 5.92 -12.42 3.17
CA MET A 56 5.77 -10.98 2.98
C MET A 56 6.47 -10.54 1.69
N LEU A 57 7.72 -10.93 1.48
CA LEU A 57 8.49 -10.61 0.29
C LEU A 57 7.87 -11.21 -0.98
N PHE A 58 7.41 -12.46 -0.92
CA PHE A 58 6.70 -13.08 -2.04
C PHE A 58 5.41 -12.33 -2.42
N THR A 59 4.59 -11.98 -1.42
CA THR A 59 3.32 -11.26 -1.67
C THR A 59 3.56 -9.84 -2.16
N ILE A 60 4.64 -9.18 -1.74
CA ILE A 60 5.09 -7.92 -2.32
C ILE A 60 5.45 -8.12 -3.79
N GLY A 61 6.26 -9.14 -4.10
CA GLY A 61 6.60 -9.51 -5.47
C GLY A 61 5.37 -9.67 -6.36
N LEU A 62 4.33 -10.39 -5.89
CA LEU A 62 3.07 -10.61 -6.62
C LEU A 62 2.31 -9.32 -6.95
N LYS A 63 2.44 -8.27 -6.13
CA LYS A 63 1.76 -6.97 -6.33
C LYS A 63 2.51 -6.04 -7.29
N LEU A 64 3.76 -6.37 -7.62
CA LEU A 64 4.65 -5.52 -8.38
C LEU A 64 4.24 -5.42 -9.85
N ASN A 65 3.78 -4.24 -10.24
CA ASN A 65 3.72 -3.89 -11.67
C ASN A 65 5.08 -3.34 -12.11
N VAL A 66 5.89 -4.20 -12.73
CA VAL A 66 7.26 -3.84 -13.17
C VAL A 66 7.27 -2.59 -14.06
N LYS A 67 6.24 -2.37 -14.88
CA LYS A 67 6.15 -1.18 -15.75
C LYS A 67 6.05 0.13 -14.96
N SER A 68 5.34 0.14 -13.82
CA SER A 68 5.19 1.34 -13.00
C SER A 68 6.49 1.74 -12.29
N LEU A 69 7.40 0.79 -12.05
CA LEU A 69 8.68 1.03 -11.38
C LEU A 69 9.67 1.81 -12.24
N PHE A 70 9.56 1.72 -13.58
CA PHE A 70 10.43 2.45 -14.50
C PHE A 70 10.01 3.91 -14.69
N LYS A 71 8.91 4.35 -14.08
CA LYS A 71 8.53 5.77 -14.11
C LYS A 71 9.56 6.60 -13.34
N SER A 72 10.02 7.67 -13.96
CA SER A 72 11.07 8.53 -13.42
C SER A 72 10.71 9.11 -12.04
N GLU A 73 9.45 9.48 -11.85
CA GLU A 73 8.96 10.02 -10.59
C GLU A 73 9.00 9.01 -9.43
N VAL A 74 8.98 7.70 -9.73
CA VAL A 74 9.04 6.64 -8.72
C VAL A 74 10.48 6.36 -8.30
N TRP A 75 11.34 5.94 -9.26
CA TRP A 75 12.68 5.51 -8.91
C TRP A 75 13.61 6.67 -8.53
N LEU A 76 13.48 7.85 -9.16
CA LEU A 76 14.27 9.04 -8.78
C LEU A 76 13.90 9.51 -7.37
N THR A 77 12.60 9.61 -7.07
CA THR A 77 12.17 10.00 -5.71
C THR A 77 12.72 9.04 -4.67
N SER A 78 12.58 7.73 -4.87
CA SER A 78 13.06 6.73 -3.93
C SER A 78 14.57 6.79 -3.73
N SER A 79 15.34 6.83 -4.84
CA SER A 79 16.81 6.81 -4.79
C SER A 79 17.38 8.11 -4.19
N LEU A 80 16.91 9.28 -4.65
CA LEU A 80 17.36 10.57 -4.13
C LEU A 80 16.98 10.75 -2.66
N HIS A 81 15.73 10.36 -2.30
CA HIS A 81 15.30 10.37 -0.91
C HIS A 81 16.23 9.54 -0.04
N THR A 82 16.51 8.28 -0.40
CA THR A 82 17.37 7.40 0.39
C THR A 82 18.77 7.99 0.57
N ILE A 83 19.39 8.50 -0.49
CA ILE A 83 20.74 9.09 -0.43
C ILE A 83 20.76 10.34 0.47
N ILE A 84 19.84 11.29 0.21
CA ILE A 84 19.79 12.55 0.97
C ILE A 84 19.45 12.28 2.43
N TRP A 85 18.51 11.36 2.68
CA TRP A 85 18.11 10.96 4.03
C TRP A 85 19.28 10.36 4.81
N ILE A 86 20.05 9.45 4.22
CA ILE A 86 21.22 8.84 4.86
C ILE A 86 22.21 9.93 5.26
N VAL A 87 22.59 10.81 4.32
CA VAL A 87 23.54 11.89 4.60
C VAL A 87 23.03 12.79 5.72
N PHE A 88 21.78 13.23 5.65
CA PHE A 88 21.16 14.09 6.66
C PHE A 88 21.12 13.41 8.04
N THR A 89 20.68 12.16 8.11
CA THR A 89 20.55 11.43 9.37
C THR A 89 21.93 11.14 9.98
N VAL A 90 22.93 10.79 9.17
CA VAL A 90 24.31 10.63 9.66
C VAL A 90 24.85 11.93 10.25
N VAL A 91 24.58 13.08 9.61
CA VAL A 91 24.98 14.39 10.14
C VAL A 91 24.30 14.65 11.49
N ILE A 92 23.00 14.35 11.63
CA ILE A 92 22.29 14.47 12.91
C ILE A 92 22.90 13.55 13.97
N ILE A 93 23.08 12.26 13.66
CA ILE A 93 23.66 11.28 14.59
C ILE A 93 25.05 11.77 15.07
N LYS A 94 25.91 12.22 14.17
CA LYS A 94 27.23 12.74 14.53
C LYS A 94 27.17 14.05 15.33
N SER A 95 26.18 14.91 15.06
CA SER A 95 25.96 16.11 15.86
C SER A 95 25.52 15.76 17.30
N LEU A 96 24.64 14.75 17.45
CA LEU A 96 24.23 14.23 18.77
C LEU A 96 25.39 13.54 19.51
N ALA A 97 26.27 12.87 18.78
CA ALA A 97 27.50 12.30 19.33
C ALA A 97 28.44 13.38 19.90
N ILE A 98 28.60 14.50 19.20
CA ILE A 98 29.40 15.66 19.68
C ILE A 98 28.77 16.26 20.95
N LEU A 99 27.44 16.26 21.05
CA LEU A 99 26.71 16.71 22.23
C LEU A 99 26.72 15.68 23.38
N ALA A 100 27.44 14.56 23.23
CA ALA A 100 27.57 13.48 24.19
C ALA A 100 26.22 12.88 24.63
N VAL A 101 25.23 12.83 23.71
CA VAL A 101 23.96 12.15 23.96
C VAL A 101 24.24 10.64 24.06
N SER A 102 23.73 10.00 25.12
CA SER A 102 23.86 8.54 25.34
C SER A 102 23.57 7.74 24.08
N TYR A 103 24.27 6.62 23.93
CA TYR A 103 24.21 5.72 22.78
C TYR A 103 24.69 6.29 21.44
N PHE A 104 24.67 7.62 21.21
CA PHE A 104 25.18 8.22 19.96
C PHE A 104 26.69 8.46 20.02
N ALA A 105 27.24 8.71 21.20
CA ALA A 105 28.65 9.06 21.38
C ALA A 105 29.62 7.96 20.92
N GLU A 106 29.22 6.70 21.05
CA GLU A 106 30.03 5.51 20.73
C GLU A 106 29.88 5.05 19.28
N LEU A 107 28.92 5.63 18.51
CA LEU A 107 28.66 5.21 17.15
C LEU A 107 29.80 5.63 16.20
N ASP A 108 30.37 4.68 15.51
CA ASP A 108 31.25 4.94 14.37
C ASP A 108 30.44 5.43 13.15
N ILE A 109 31.13 5.74 12.06
CA ILE A 109 30.45 6.25 10.86
C ILE A 109 29.67 5.16 10.12
N MET A 110 30.13 3.91 10.20
CA MET A 110 29.48 2.76 9.58
C MET A 110 28.18 2.44 10.28
N THR A 111 28.18 2.34 11.59
CA THR A 111 26.99 2.07 12.42
C THR A 111 25.96 3.20 12.29
N ALA A 112 26.42 4.48 12.30
CA ALA A 112 25.55 5.62 12.04
C ALA A 112 24.91 5.54 10.65
N THR A 113 25.65 5.10 9.64
CA THR A 113 25.12 4.90 8.27
C THR A 113 24.10 3.76 8.21
N LEU A 114 24.35 2.66 8.92
CA LEU A 114 23.39 1.54 9.00
C LEU A 114 22.06 1.96 9.67
N ILE A 115 22.13 2.72 10.77
CA ILE A 115 20.95 3.28 11.43
C ILE A 115 20.20 4.23 10.47
N ALA A 116 20.92 5.14 9.82
CA ALA A 116 20.35 6.09 8.86
C ALA A 116 19.70 5.37 7.67
N PHE A 117 20.33 4.31 7.16
CA PHE A 117 19.80 3.46 6.10
C PHE A 117 18.54 2.71 6.55
N ALA A 118 18.55 2.11 7.74
CA ALA A 118 17.37 1.44 8.30
C ALA A 118 16.16 2.39 8.44
N LEU A 119 16.40 3.65 8.84
CA LEU A 119 15.35 4.67 8.98
C LEU A 119 14.94 5.32 7.63
N SER A 120 15.67 5.05 6.54
CA SER A 120 15.32 5.61 5.22
C SER A 120 14.07 4.99 4.62
N PHE A 121 13.79 3.75 4.94
CA PHE A 121 12.64 3.01 4.42
C PHE A 121 11.32 3.48 5.03
N SER A 122 10.25 3.41 4.24
CA SER A 122 8.87 3.63 4.68
C SER A 122 8.12 2.30 4.69
N SER A 123 7.19 2.13 5.65
CA SER A 123 6.50 0.86 5.85
C SER A 123 5.44 0.60 4.77
N THR A 124 5.65 -0.47 4.04
CA THR A 124 4.68 -0.97 3.04
C THR A 124 3.37 -1.39 3.72
N VAL A 125 3.44 -2.07 4.87
CA VAL A 125 2.24 -2.55 5.59
C VAL A 125 1.42 -1.38 6.13
N CYS A 126 2.08 -0.39 6.76
CA CYS A 126 1.41 0.78 7.31
C CYS A 126 0.73 1.59 6.20
N VAL A 127 1.45 1.91 5.12
CA VAL A 127 0.95 2.75 4.02
C VAL A 127 -0.17 2.06 3.24
N ILE A 128 -0.02 0.77 2.90
CA ILE A 128 -1.07 0.05 2.18
C ILE A 128 -2.35 0.02 3.01
N LYS A 129 -2.25 -0.32 4.31
CA LYS A 129 -3.41 -0.37 5.19
C LYS A 129 -4.09 1.00 5.32
N LEU A 130 -3.30 2.06 5.48
CA LEU A 130 -3.77 3.43 5.56
C LEU A 130 -4.51 3.85 4.28
N LEU A 131 -3.96 3.52 3.10
CA LEU A 131 -4.61 3.80 1.81
C LEU A 131 -5.85 2.92 1.58
N GLU A 132 -5.85 1.66 2.03
CA GLU A 132 -7.02 0.77 1.95
C GLU A 132 -8.17 1.25 2.83
N GLU A 133 -7.89 1.65 4.07
CA GLU A 133 -8.89 2.17 5.03
C GLU A 133 -9.54 3.47 4.54
N ASN A 134 -8.81 4.29 3.78
CA ASN A 134 -9.32 5.52 3.18
C ASN A 134 -9.83 5.35 1.74
N GLY A 135 -9.79 4.14 1.15
CA GLY A 135 -10.23 3.90 -0.23
C GLY A 135 -9.29 4.43 -1.32
N GLU A 136 -8.05 4.83 -0.96
CA GLU A 136 -7.15 5.60 -1.81
C GLU A 136 -6.11 4.77 -2.59
N MET A 137 -6.18 3.43 -2.53
CA MET A 137 -5.22 2.54 -3.22
C MET A 137 -5.13 2.75 -4.73
N ARG A 138 -6.22 3.18 -5.36
CA ARG A 138 -6.30 3.37 -6.80
C ARG A 138 -6.02 4.80 -7.25
N THR A 139 -5.97 5.73 -6.32
CA THR A 139 -5.68 7.14 -6.59
C THR A 139 -4.24 7.34 -7.11
N ARG A 140 -3.97 8.50 -7.70
CA ARG A 140 -2.63 8.83 -8.20
C ARG A 140 -1.58 8.83 -7.08
N HIS A 141 -1.89 9.41 -5.92
CA HIS A 141 -0.97 9.43 -4.79
C HIS A 141 -0.78 8.05 -4.16
N GLY A 142 -1.83 7.22 -4.11
CA GLY A 142 -1.72 5.84 -3.63
C GLY A 142 -0.81 4.99 -4.52
N LYS A 143 -1.02 5.04 -5.84
CA LYS A 143 -0.17 4.32 -6.82
C LYS A 143 1.29 4.78 -6.76
N LEU A 144 1.51 6.10 -6.61
CA LEU A 144 2.86 6.67 -6.51
C LEU A 144 3.55 6.25 -5.21
N ALA A 145 2.85 6.34 -4.06
CA ALA A 145 3.38 5.89 -2.77
C ALA A 145 3.76 4.42 -2.80
N VAL A 146 2.87 3.54 -3.29
CA VAL A 146 3.14 2.10 -3.42
C VAL A 146 4.33 1.83 -4.35
N GLY A 147 4.45 2.55 -5.47
CA GLY A 147 5.60 2.41 -6.37
C GLY A 147 6.93 2.76 -5.68
N ILE A 148 6.97 3.85 -4.91
CA ILE A 148 8.16 4.26 -4.15
C ILE A 148 8.52 3.21 -3.09
N LEU A 149 7.54 2.71 -2.33
CA LEU A 149 7.74 1.66 -1.32
C LEU A 149 8.39 0.43 -1.92
N VAL A 150 7.93 0.02 -3.07
CA VAL A 150 8.47 -1.15 -3.77
C VAL A 150 9.95 -0.96 -4.16
N ILE A 151 10.33 0.22 -4.66
CA ILE A 151 11.75 0.48 -4.93
C ILE A 151 12.56 0.44 -3.63
N GLN A 152 12.01 0.99 -2.54
CA GLN A 152 12.66 0.90 -1.22
C GLN A 152 12.82 -0.55 -0.77
N ASP A 153 11.80 -1.39 -0.92
CA ASP A 153 11.86 -2.82 -0.57
C ASP A 153 12.93 -3.55 -1.40
N ILE A 154 13.05 -3.26 -2.71
CA ILE A 154 14.12 -3.81 -3.56
C ILE A 154 15.50 -3.37 -3.06
N VAL A 155 15.67 -2.10 -2.67
CA VAL A 155 16.93 -1.58 -2.12
C VAL A 155 17.26 -2.26 -0.80
N ALA A 156 16.27 -2.45 0.10
CA ALA A 156 16.46 -3.18 1.34
C ALA A 156 16.92 -4.63 1.09
N VAL A 157 16.25 -5.33 0.18
CA VAL A 157 16.64 -6.71 -0.18
C VAL A 157 18.01 -6.77 -0.83
N ALA A 158 18.37 -5.82 -1.70
CA ALA A 158 19.72 -5.73 -2.26
C ALA A 158 20.77 -5.60 -1.15
N PHE A 159 20.52 -4.73 -0.14
CA PHE A 159 21.39 -4.65 1.03
C PHE A 159 21.51 -5.99 1.77
N LEU A 160 20.40 -6.71 1.96
CA LEU A 160 20.42 -8.01 2.65
C LEU A 160 21.34 -9.01 1.93
N VAL A 161 21.33 -9.01 0.59
CA VAL A 161 22.22 -9.86 -0.21
C VAL A 161 23.70 -9.51 0.04
N PHE A 162 24.03 -8.23 0.06
CA PHE A 162 25.41 -7.80 0.32
C PHE A 162 25.83 -8.04 1.78
N ALA A 163 24.95 -7.77 2.75
CA ALA A 163 25.24 -7.91 4.18
C ALA A 163 25.47 -9.36 4.61
N THR A 164 24.87 -10.34 3.93
CA THR A 164 25.08 -11.76 4.27
C THR A 164 26.43 -12.31 3.83
N GLY A 165 27.20 -11.56 3.00
CA GLY A 165 28.51 -12.00 2.51
C GLY A 165 28.50 -13.28 1.68
N LYS A 166 27.33 -13.82 1.39
CA LYS A 166 27.17 -15.01 0.54
C LYS A 166 27.53 -14.63 -0.89
N THR A 167 28.63 -15.17 -1.41
CA THR A 167 28.94 -15.05 -2.84
C THR A 167 28.13 -16.08 -3.63
N PRO A 168 27.37 -15.64 -4.65
CA PRO A 168 26.61 -16.57 -5.50
C PRO A 168 27.52 -17.64 -6.06
N SER A 169 27.07 -18.89 -6.03
CA SER A 169 27.79 -19.99 -6.68
C SER A 169 27.69 -19.85 -8.20
N LEU A 170 28.58 -20.51 -8.97
CA LEU A 170 28.49 -20.54 -10.44
C LEU A 170 27.13 -21.09 -10.91
N TRP A 171 26.47 -21.92 -10.10
CA TRP A 171 25.13 -22.43 -10.35
C TRP A 171 24.04 -21.37 -10.27
N ALA A 172 24.33 -20.19 -9.74
CA ALA A 172 23.37 -19.05 -9.76
C ALA A 172 22.98 -18.66 -11.19
N LEU A 173 23.86 -18.92 -12.18
CA LEU A 173 23.53 -18.73 -13.59
C LEU A 173 22.37 -19.62 -14.04
N ALA A 174 22.18 -20.80 -13.41
CA ALA A 174 21.06 -21.68 -13.72
C ALA A 174 19.70 -21.04 -13.36
N LEU A 175 19.64 -20.06 -12.45
CA LEU A 175 18.41 -19.32 -12.17
C LEU A 175 17.90 -18.53 -13.40
N LEU A 176 18.76 -18.21 -14.35
CA LEU A 176 18.34 -17.60 -15.62
C LEU A 176 17.43 -18.55 -16.43
N LEU A 177 17.52 -19.86 -16.21
CA LEU A 177 16.63 -20.86 -16.84
C LEU A 177 15.17 -20.67 -16.38
N LEU A 178 14.92 -20.05 -15.22
CA LEU A 178 13.57 -19.73 -14.74
C LEU A 178 12.79 -18.88 -15.75
N PHE A 179 13.49 -18.03 -16.52
CA PHE A 179 12.87 -17.29 -17.62
C PHE A 179 12.27 -18.19 -18.70
N PHE A 180 12.93 -19.29 -19.01
CA PHE A 180 12.48 -20.26 -20.00
C PHE A 180 11.39 -21.19 -19.45
N ILE A 181 11.35 -21.39 -18.14
CA ILE A 181 10.35 -22.24 -17.45
C ILE A 181 9.05 -21.47 -17.17
N ARG A 182 9.04 -20.15 -17.35
CA ARG A 182 7.85 -19.29 -17.13
C ARG A 182 6.55 -19.84 -17.74
N PRO A 183 6.49 -20.26 -19.02
CA PRO A 183 5.27 -20.79 -19.60
C PRO A 183 4.79 -22.07 -18.91
N ILE A 184 5.72 -22.88 -18.37
CA ILE A 184 5.38 -24.09 -17.62
C ILE A 184 4.78 -23.72 -16.27
N ILE A 185 5.39 -22.78 -15.55
CA ILE A 185 4.87 -22.27 -14.27
C ILE A 185 3.46 -21.69 -14.47
N ASN A 186 3.28 -20.87 -15.48
CA ASN A 186 1.98 -20.30 -15.80
C ASN A 186 0.93 -21.39 -16.09
N LYS A 187 1.28 -22.40 -16.86
CA LYS A 187 0.39 -23.52 -17.17
C LYS A 187 0.03 -24.33 -15.93
N ILE A 188 0.96 -24.51 -14.99
CA ILE A 188 0.68 -25.17 -13.70
C ILE A 188 -0.30 -24.32 -12.90
N ILE A 189 -0.07 -23.01 -12.78
CA ILE A 189 -0.95 -22.10 -12.04
C ILE A 189 -2.36 -22.08 -12.67
N ASP A 190 -2.47 -22.15 -14.01
CA ASP A 190 -3.76 -22.24 -14.68
C ASP A 190 -4.52 -23.52 -14.31
N HIS A 191 -3.82 -24.65 -14.15
CA HIS A 191 -4.44 -25.94 -13.80
C HIS A 191 -4.85 -26.06 -12.33
N VAL A 192 -4.32 -25.26 -11.44
CA VAL A 192 -4.66 -25.26 -10.01
C VAL A 192 -6.16 -24.98 -9.76
N GLY A 193 -6.86 -24.35 -10.73
CA GLY A 193 -8.28 -24.00 -10.55
C GLY A 193 -8.46 -22.85 -9.55
N HIS A 194 -9.57 -22.89 -8.82
CA HIS A 194 -9.93 -21.97 -7.75
C HIS A 194 -10.16 -22.77 -6.46
N GLY A 195 -9.90 -22.17 -5.30
CA GLY A 195 -10.19 -22.80 -3.99
C GLY A 195 -8.93 -23.20 -3.21
N GLU A 196 -8.95 -24.37 -2.57
CA GLU A 196 -7.96 -24.79 -1.56
C GLU A 196 -6.53 -24.93 -2.08
N LEU A 197 -6.34 -25.22 -3.37
CA LEU A 197 -5.01 -25.33 -3.97
C LEU A 197 -4.33 -23.98 -4.20
N ILE A 198 -5.06 -22.87 -4.21
CA ILE A 198 -4.48 -21.52 -4.42
C ILE A 198 -3.49 -21.14 -3.31
N PRO A 199 -3.87 -21.17 -2.00
CA PRO A 199 -2.91 -20.87 -0.94
C PRO A 199 -1.74 -21.87 -0.92
N LEU A 200 -2.01 -23.17 -1.13
CA LEU A 200 -0.95 -24.17 -1.19
C LEU A 200 0.04 -23.90 -2.33
N THR A 201 -0.45 -23.48 -3.50
CA THR A 201 0.42 -23.07 -4.62
C THR A 201 1.26 -21.86 -4.24
N GLY A 202 0.66 -20.88 -3.56
CA GLY A 202 1.40 -19.73 -3.07
C GLY A 202 2.53 -20.10 -2.11
N PHE A 203 2.26 -20.97 -1.14
CA PHE A 203 3.29 -21.52 -0.25
C PHE A 203 4.36 -22.30 -1.00
N PHE A 204 3.95 -23.22 -1.87
CA PHE A 204 4.89 -24.04 -2.66
C PHE A 204 5.82 -23.17 -3.48
N VAL A 205 5.31 -22.16 -4.15
CA VAL A 205 6.12 -21.27 -4.98
C VAL A 205 7.03 -20.38 -4.11
N ALA A 206 6.51 -19.80 -3.02
CA ALA A 206 7.27 -18.94 -2.13
C ALA A 206 8.43 -19.70 -1.46
N LEU A 207 8.13 -20.83 -0.82
CA LEU A 207 9.13 -21.63 -0.11
C LEU A 207 10.05 -22.39 -1.09
N GLY A 208 9.52 -22.89 -2.19
CA GLY A 208 10.32 -23.54 -3.23
C GLY A 208 11.33 -22.59 -3.86
N SER A 209 10.94 -21.33 -4.09
CA SER A 209 11.89 -20.31 -4.57
C SER A 209 12.91 -19.94 -3.50
N TYR A 210 12.53 -19.87 -2.24
CA TYR A 210 13.45 -19.67 -1.12
C TYR A 210 14.54 -20.75 -1.13
N GLU A 211 14.16 -22.03 -1.14
CA GLU A 211 15.09 -23.15 -1.15
C GLU A 211 15.98 -23.15 -2.40
N LEU A 212 15.41 -22.90 -3.59
CA LEU A 212 16.18 -22.85 -4.85
C LEU A 212 17.29 -21.79 -4.81
N PHE A 213 17.04 -20.64 -4.20
CA PHE A 213 18.03 -19.58 -4.09
C PHE A 213 19.07 -19.89 -3.02
N GLU A 214 18.69 -20.49 -1.90
CA GLU A 214 19.66 -20.98 -0.88
C GLU A 214 20.61 -22.04 -1.46
N LEU A 215 20.13 -22.97 -2.31
CA LEU A 215 20.97 -23.97 -2.97
C LEU A 215 22.09 -23.37 -3.84
N VAL A 216 21.88 -22.18 -4.39
CA VAL A 216 22.90 -21.48 -5.20
C VAL A 216 23.65 -20.41 -4.41
N ASN A 217 23.55 -20.47 -3.09
CA ASN A 217 24.21 -19.56 -2.16
C ASN A 217 23.76 -18.09 -2.29
N ILE A 218 22.51 -17.88 -2.66
CA ILE A 218 21.81 -16.58 -2.63
C ILE A 218 20.76 -16.63 -1.53
N LYS A 219 20.50 -15.49 -0.87
CA LYS A 219 19.50 -15.44 0.20
C LYS A 219 18.11 -15.83 -0.31
N GLY A 220 17.48 -16.82 0.31
CA GLY A 220 16.19 -17.38 -0.11
C GLY A 220 15.05 -16.37 -0.18
N ASP A 221 15.03 -15.38 0.73
CA ASP A 221 14.04 -14.30 0.74
C ASP A 221 14.02 -13.49 -0.56
N LEU A 222 15.21 -13.27 -1.18
CA LEU A 222 15.31 -12.65 -2.50
C LEU A 222 14.64 -13.52 -3.57
N GLY A 223 14.80 -14.84 -3.47
CA GLY A 223 14.15 -15.81 -4.36
C GLY A 223 12.63 -15.67 -4.31
N ALA A 224 12.07 -15.60 -3.11
CA ALA A 224 10.64 -15.43 -2.93
C ALA A 224 10.14 -14.12 -3.57
N LEU A 225 10.82 -12.99 -3.36
CA LEU A 225 10.49 -11.71 -3.98
C LEU A 225 10.54 -11.78 -5.51
N LEU A 226 11.66 -12.27 -6.07
CA LEU A 226 11.89 -12.29 -7.53
C LEU A 226 10.89 -13.21 -8.23
N ILE A 227 10.58 -14.38 -7.69
CA ILE A 227 9.57 -15.28 -8.26
C ILE A 227 8.16 -14.70 -8.11
N GLY A 228 7.86 -14.03 -7.01
CA GLY A 228 6.63 -13.27 -6.86
C GLY A 228 6.46 -12.22 -7.97
N MET A 229 7.51 -11.41 -8.23
CA MET A 229 7.55 -10.45 -9.35
C MET A 229 7.37 -11.12 -10.71
N PHE A 230 7.97 -12.28 -10.89
CA PHE A 230 7.90 -13.04 -12.14
C PHE A 230 6.48 -13.52 -12.47
N ILE A 231 5.69 -13.85 -11.43
CA ILE A 231 4.31 -14.31 -11.54
C ILE A 231 3.32 -13.14 -11.50
N SER A 232 3.73 -11.93 -11.10
CA SER A 232 2.86 -10.76 -10.89
C SER A 232 1.95 -10.42 -12.07
N SER A 233 2.38 -10.70 -13.28
CA SER A 233 1.61 -10.48 -14.52
C SER A 233 0.59 -11.58 -14.83
N HIS A 234 0.53 -12.66 -14.04
CA HIS A 234 -0.43 -13.74 -14.23
C HIS A 234 -1.83 -13.35 -13.72
N SER A 235 -2.90 -13.80 -14.38
CA SER A 235 -4.28 -13.48 -14.01
C SER A 235 -4.64 -13.89 -12.58
N LYS A 236 -4.05 -14.98 -12.07
CA LYS A 236 -4.26 -15.49 -10.70
C LYS A 236 -3.33 -14.89 -9.65
N ALA A 237 -2.38 -14.01 -10.00
CA ALA A 237 -1.47 -13.41 -9.03
C ALA A 237 -2.20 -12.68 -7.89
N SER A 238 -3.27 -11.96 -8.21
CA SER A 238 -4.11 -11.29 -7.21
C SER A 238 -4.84 -12.27 -6.29
N GLU A 239 -5.30 -13.41 -6.81
CA GLU A 239 -5.98 -14.44 -6.02
C GLU A 239 -5.00 -15.16 -5.08
N ILE A 240 -3.81 -15.54 -5.57
CA ILE A 240 -2.74 -16.11 -4.75
C ILE A 240 -2.35 -15.13 -3.65
N ASN A 241 -2.13 -13.86 -3.98
CA ASN A 241 -1.80 -12.83 -2.98
C ASN A 241 -2.87 -12.73 -1.90
N LYS A 242 -4.16 -12.63 -2.28
CA LYS A 242 -5.26 -12.54 -1.31
C LYS A 242 -5.34 -13.76 -0.40
N SER A 243 -5.10 -14.95 -0.94
CA SER A 243 -5.15 -16.19 -0.16
C SER A 243 -4.01 -16.30 0.86
N LEU A 244 -2.85 -15.69 0.59
CA LEU A 244 -1.69 -15.70 1.48
C LEU A 244 -1.69 -14.58 2.53
N LEU A 245 -2.52 -13.54 2.38
CA LEU A 245 -2.50 -12.38 3.30
C LEU A 245 -2.68 -12.79 4.76
N SER A 246 -3.69 -13.62 5.06
CA SER A 246 -3.97 -14.04 6.44
C SER A 246 -2.83 -14.86 7.04
N PHE A 247 -2.20 -15.73 6.26
CA PHE A 247 -1.04 -16.52 6.70
C PHE A 247 0.17 -15.65 6.96
N LYS A 248 0.46 -14.73 6.05
CA LYS A 248 1.54 -13.76 6.22
C LYS A 248 1.38 -12.97 7.52
N ASP A 249 0.16 -12.48 7.80
CA ASP A 249 -0.11 -11.68 8.99
C ASP A 249 0.07 -12.50 10.28
N ILE A 250 -0.34 -13.80 10.30
CA ILE A 250 -0.11 -14.72 11.41
C ILE A 250 1.40 -14.94 11.64
N PHE A 251 2.17 -15.16 10.59
CA PHE A 251 3.60 -15.42 10.71
C PHE A 251 4.39 -14.16 11.10
N LEU A 252 3.94 -12.97 10.67
CA LEU A 252 4.53 -11.70 11.11
C LEU A 252 4.37 -11.45 12.62
N ILE A 253 3.39 -12.08 13.28
CA ILE A 253 3.32 -12.07 14.76
C ILE A 253 4.62 -12.59 15.34
N GLY A 254 5.15 -13.71 14.81
CA GLY A 254 6.43 -14.26 15.22
C GLY A 254 7.58 -13.28 15.08
N PHE A 255 7.64 -12.53 13.98
CA PHE A 255 8.66 -11.52 13.75
C PHE A 255 8.62 -10.39 14.79
N PHE A 256 7.45 -9.80 15.04
CA PHE A 256 7.33 -8.71 16.01
C PHE A 256 7.56 -9.20 17.45
N LEU A 257 7.10 -10.40 17.80
CA LEU A 257 7.41 -11.02 19.10
C LEU A 257 8.92 -11.21 19.25
N SER A 258 9.62 -11.71 18.23
CA SER A 258 11.07 -11.97 18.31
C SER A 258 11.87 -10.69 18.57
N ILE A 259 11.45 -9.57 17.98
CA ILE A 259 12.05 -8.26 18.27
C ILE A 259 11.80 -7.87 19.73
N GLY A 260 10.59 -8.09 20.26
CA GLY A 260 10.26 -7.82 21.66
C GLY A 260 11.08 -8.67 22.66
N PHE A 261 11.50 -9.86 22.25
CA PHE A 261 12.41 -10.68 23.05
C PHE A 261 13.87 -10.25 23.01
N SER A 262 14.28 -9.38 22.07
CA SER A 262 15.69 -9.02 21.89
C SER A 262 16.29 -8.25 23.07
N ALA A 263 15.51 -7.34 23.68
CA ALA A 263 15.90 -6.64 24.91
C ALA A 263 14.66 -6.01 25.59
N ILE A 264 14.78 -5.72 26.89
CA ILE A 264 13.74 -5.02 27.66
C ILE A 264 13.91 -3.50 27.40
N PRO A 265 12.86 -2.79 26.95
CA PRO A 265 12.95 -1.37 26.69
C PRO A 265 13.14 -0.57 27.98
N THR A 266 14.12 0.34 27.97
CA THR A 266 14.34 1.30 29.05
C THR A 266 13.70 2.65 28.73
N LEU A 267 13.51 3.49 29.75
CA LEU A 267 13.00 4.85 29.54
C LEU A 267 13.94 5.69 28.66
N GLU A 268 15.25 5.46 28.75
CA GLU A 268 16.27 6.09 27.95
C GLU A 268 16.14 5.70 26.47
N MET A 269 15.98 4.40 26.16
CA MET A 269 15.73 3.91 24.80
C MET A 269 14.44 4.51 24.20
N LEU A 270 13.40 4.65 25.03
CA LEU A 270 12.17 5.33 24.59
C LEU A 270 12.40 6.81 24.26
N GLY A 271 13.19 7.50 25.09
CA GLY A 271 13.59 8.89 24.83
C GLY A 271 14.35 9.05 23.50
N LEU A 272 15.27 8.12 23.21
CA LEU A 272 16.01 8.08 21.94
C LEU A 272 15.11 7.76 20.75
N ALA A 273 14.17 6.83 20.92
CA ALA A 273 13.17 6.55 19.88
C ALA A 273 12.30 7.77 19.55
N VAL A 274 11.87 8.52 20.57
CA VAL A 274 11.15 9.79 20.38
C VAL A 274 12.02 10.80 19.64
N LEU A 275 13.30 10.93 19.98
CA LEU A 275 14.24 11.81 19.30
C LEU A 275 14.38 11.46 17.81
N LEU A 276 14.45 10.17 17.46
CA LEU A 276 14.46 9.71 16.08
C LEU A 276 13.16 10.03 15.34
N VAL A 277 12.02 9.96 16.02
CA VAL A 277 10.72 10.28 15.44
C VAL A 277 10.57 11.77 15.16
N LEU A 278 11.22 12.64 15.93
CA LEU A 278 11.21 14.09 15.69
C LEU A 278 11.83 14.50 14.34
N ILE A 279 12.56 13.62 13.67
CA ILE A 279 13.08 13.88 12.32
C ILE A 279 12.08 13.55 11.19
N ILE A 280 10.92 12.95 11.48
CA ILE A 280 9.87 12.63 10.49
C ILE A 280 9.39 13.87 9.69
N PRO A 281 9.19 15.06 10.28
CA PRO A 281 8.85 16.26 9.50
C PRO A 281 9.85 16.56 8.38
N PHE A 282 11.14 16.29 8.59
CA PHE A 282 12.12 16.41 7.52
C PHE A 282 11.92 15.34 6.43
N LYS A 283 11.58 14.11 6.82
CA LYS A 283 11.24 13.02 5.86
C LYS A 283 10.07 13.43 4.96
N PHE A 284 9.02 13.99 5.58
CA PHE A 284 7.89 14.56 4.85
C PHE A 284 8.34 15.68 3.89
N ALA A 285 9.08 16.67 4.39
CA ALA A 285 9.53 17.80 3.58
C ALA A 285 10.40 17.34 2.41
N LEU A 286 11.25 16.33 2.62
CA LEU A 286 12.11 15.76 1.58
C LEU A 286 11.29 15.06 0.49
N PHE A 287 10.36 14.17 0.84
CA PHE A 287 9.47 13.53 -0.14
C PHE A 287 8.64 14.57 -0.89
N PHE A 288 8.00 15.49 -0.17
CA PHE A 288 7.19 16.54 -0.77
C PHE A 288 8.00 17.39 -1.76
N SER A 289 9.21 17.81 -1.39
CA SER A 289 10.09 18.61 -2.23
C SER A 289 10.52 17.84 -3.49
N LEU A 290 10.93 16.58 -3.35
CA LEU A 290 11.36 15.75 -4.47
C LEU A 290 10.22 15.51 -5.47
N LEU A 291 9.02 15.18 -4.98
CA LEU A 291 7.84 14.97 -5.83
C LEU A 291 7.43 16.26 -6.55
N SER A 292 7.43 17.39 -5.84
CA SER A 292 7.13 18.69 -6.44
C SER A 292 8.19 19.09 -7.47
N LEU A 293 9.47 18.76 -7.25
CA LEU A 293 10.55 18.97 -8.22
C LEU A 293 10.38 18.13 -9.48
N LEU A 294 9.81 16.94 -9.36
CA LEU A 294 9.51 16.02 -10.48
C LEU A 294 8.17 16.33 -11.17
N LYS A 295 7.62 17.54 -10.97
CA LYS A 295 6.38 18.03 -11.62
C LYS A 295 5.10 17.27 -11.23
N ILE A 296 5.12 16.58 -10.08
CA ILE A 296 3.91 15.99 -9.52
C ILE A 296 3.06 17.11 -8.92
N ARG A 297 1.74 17.00 -9.05
CA ARG A 297 0.77 17.95 -8.50
C ARG A 297 0.92 18.07 -6.99
N CYS A 298 0.71 19.26 -6.48
CA CYS A 298 0.93 19.60 -5.09
C CYS A 298 0.15 18.69 -4.13
N ARG A 299 -1.13 18.42 -4.39
CA ARG A 299 -1.96 17.53 -3.56
C ARG A 299 -1.43 16.10 -3.57
N THR A 300 -1.12 15.57 -4.74
CA THR A 300 -0.53 14.23 -4.90
C THR A 300 0.80 14.13 -4.15
N SER A 301 1.67 15.14 -4.29
CA SER A 301 2.95 15.21 -3.57
C SER A 301 2.76 15.26 -2.06
N TYR A 302 1.79 16.04 -1.56
CA TYR A 302 1.49 16.17 -0.14
C TYR A 302 0.98 14.85 0.46
N LEU A 303 -0.04 14.23 -0.14
CA LEU A 303 -0.63 12.98 0.37
C LEU A 303 0.36 11.81 0.28
N SER A 304 1.09 11.69 -0.83
CA SER A 304 2.14 10.67 -0.95
C SER A 304 3.25 10.87 0.08
N ALA A 305 3.75 12.11 0.24
CA ALA A 305 4.80 12.43 1.20
C ALA A 305 4.36 12.13 2.64
N LEU A 306 3.13 12.47 2.99
CA LEU A 306 2.60 12.21 4.32
C LEU A 306 2.41 10.71 4.57
N ALA A 307 1.88 9.97 3.61
CA ALA A 307 1.75 8.51 3.70
C ALA A 307 3.12 7.83 3.88
N LEU A 308 4.16 8.31 3.17
CA LEU A 308 5.53 7.78 3.24
C LEU A 308 6.33 8.25 4.46
N SER A 309 5.79 9.15 5.30
CA SER A 309 6.47 9.75 6.45
C SER A 309 6.38 8.86 7.70
N ASN A 310 6.86 7.64 7.58
CA ASN A 310 7.01 6.67 8.67
C ASN A 310 8.32 5.90 8.47
N PHE A 311 8.65 5.03 9.42
CA PHE A 311 9.76 4.10 9.31
C PHE A 311 9.24 2.71 8.97
N SER A 312 10.11 1.81 8.51
CA SER A 312 9.72 0.50 7.98
C SER A 312 10.15 -0.65 8.87
N GLU A 313 9.35 -1.71 8.88
CA GLU A 313 9.74 -3.03 9.37
C GLU A 313 10.94 -3.62 8.61
N PHE A 314 11.15 -3.23 7.34
CA PHE A 314 12.38 -3.58 6.61
C PHE A 314 13.63 -2.98 7.24
N GLY A 315 13.53 -1.77 7.78
CA GLY A 315 14.60 -1.17 8.59
C GLY A 315 14.94 -2.04 9.81
N LEU A 316 13.94 -2.66 10.44
CA LEU A 316 14.18 -3.60 11.55
C LEU A 316 14.86 -4.90 11.08
N ILE A 317 14.53 -5.39 9.89
CA ILE A 317 15.23 -6.56 9.31
C ILE A 317 16.69 -6.21 9.03
N VAL A 318 16.96 -5.04 8.45
CA VAL A 318 18.34 -4.52 8.26
C VAL A 318 19.07 -4.43 9.59
N ALA A 319 18.42 -3.87 10.62
CA ALA A 319 18.99 -3.75 11.97
C ALA A 319 19.24 -5.14 12.60
N ALA A 320 18.30 -6.08 12.51
CA ALA A 320 18.45 -7.42 13.07
C ALA A 320 19.63 -8.18 12.44
N ILE A 321 19.82 -8.07 11.11
CA ILE A 321 20.99 -8.65 10.43
C ILE A 321 22.27 -7.92 10.81
N SER A 322 22.22 -6.60 10.99
CA SER A 322 23.39 -5.84 11.47
C SER A 322 23.79 -6.24 12.89
N VAL A 323 22.81 -6.59 13.74
CA VAL A 323 23.07 -7.15 15.08
C VAL A 323 23.68 -8.54 14.98
N SER A 324 23.13 -9.42 14.12
CA SER A 324 23.68 -10.78 13.95
C SER A 324 25.11 -10.80 13.39
N ASN A 325 25.51 -9.75 12.68
CA ASN A 325 26.88 -9.54 12.19
C ASN A 325 27.76 -8.72 13.16
N GLU A 326 27.30 -8.43 14.36
CA GLU A 326 28.00 -7.64 15.37
C GLU A 326 28.31 -6.17 14.94
N TRP A 327 27.61 -5.65 13.93
CA TRP A 327 27.75 -4.28 13.45
C TRP A 327 26.89 -3.29 14.24
N LEU A 328 25.87 -3.79 14.95
CA LEU A 328 24.91 -3.01 15.73
C LEU A 328 24.61 -3.75 17.03
N SER A 329 24.38 -3.02 18.12
CA SER A 329 23.99 -3.65 19.38
C SER A 329 22.50 -3.96 19.46
N ASN A 330 22.11 -4.89 20.36
CA ASN A 330 20.71 -5.27 20.58
C ASN A 330 19.86 -4.08 21.03
N GLU A 331 20.42 -3.17 21.81
CA GLU A 331 19.74 -1.97 22.29
C GLU A 331 19.27 -1.10 21.13
N TRP A 332 20.09 -0.95 20.09
CA TRP A 332 19.71 -0.20 18.88
C TRP A 332 18.56 -0.86 18.12
N LEU A 333 18.50 -2.19 18.09
CA LEU A 333 17.36 -2.88 17.49
C LEU A 333 16.06 -2.52 18.22
N VAL A 334 16.08 -2.47 19.54
CA VAL A 334 14.92 -2.08 20.36
C VAL A 334 14.57 -0.61 20.17
N ILE A 335 15.56 0.29 20.17
CA ILE A 335 15.35 1.72 19.91
C ILE A 335 14.69 1.93 18.54
N LEU A 336 15.19 1.26 17.51
CA LEU A 336 14.61 1.33 16.16
C LEU A 336 13.18 0.74 16.12
N ALA A 337 12.92 -0.38 16.82
CA ALA A 337 11.59 -0.97 16.89
C ALA A 337 10.56 -0.03 17.57
N LEU A 338 10.97 0.64 18.64
CA LEU A 338 10.17 1.67 19.29
C LEU A 338 9.93 2.87 18.37
N ALA A 339 10.98 3.34 17.67
CA ALA A 339 10.87 4.45 16.71
C ALA A 339 9.93 4.11 15.54
N VAL A 340 10.02 2.91 14.98
CA VAL A 340 9.11 2.41 13.93
C VAL A 340 7.67 2.42 14.43
N SER A 341 7.43 1.86 15.62
CA SER A 341 6.09 1.79 16.23
C SER A 341 5.48 3.17 16.48
N LEU A 342 6.26 4.09 17.06
CA LEU A 342 5.84 5.47 17.28
C LEU A 342 5.56 6.19 15.96
N SER A 343 6.37 5.95 14.93
CA SER A 343 6.17 6.53 13.61
C SER A 343 4.84 6.10 12.97
N PHE A 344 4.43 4.84 13.14
CA PHE A 344 3.14 4.36 12.64
C PHE A 344 1.96 5.06 13.32
N ILE A 345 2.04 5.23 14.64
CA ILE A 345 1.02 5.95 15.41
C ILE A 345 0.87 7.38 14.88
N ILE A 346 1.99 8.11 14.79
CA ILE A 346 2.01 9.50 14.38
C ILE A 346 1.49 9.65 12.94
N THR A 347 1.98 8.84 12.01
CA THR A 347 1.56 8.92 10.61
C THR A 347 0.07 8.64 10.47
N ASN A 348 -0.46 7.64 11.19
CA ASN A 348 -1.89 7.31 11.15
C ASN A 348 -2.76 8.46 11.67
N ILE A 349 -2.36 9.08 12.79
CA ILE A 349 -3.06 10.25 13.33
C ILE A 349 -3.01 11.42 12.35
N LEU A 350 -1.84 11.74 11.81
CA LEU A 350 -1.66 12.88 10.89
C LEU A 350 -2.44 12.67 9.59
N TYR A 351 -2.43 11.44 9.06
CA TYR A 351 -3.11 11.14 7.80
C TYR A 351 -4.64 11.22 7.91
N ARG A 352 -5.20 10.90 9.07
CA ARG A 352 -6.65 11.05 9.34
C ARG A 352 -7.14 12.48 9.07
N TYR A 353 -6.29 13.49 9.31
CA TYR A 353 -6.60 14.89 9.09
C TYR A 353 -5.99 15.48 7.81
N ALA A 354 -5.33 14.65 7.00
CA ALA A 354 -4.54 15.09 5.84
C ALA A 354 -5.36 15.91 4.84
N HIS A 355 -6.53 15.41 4.46
CA HIS A 355 -7.39 16.08 3.47
C HIS A 355 -7.91 17.41 3.97
N THR A 356 -8.42 17.45 5.21
CA THR A 356 -8.92 18.69 5.84
C THR A 356 -7.81 19.73 5.99
N PHE A 357 -6.62 19.30 6.41
CA PHE A 357 -5.48 20.19 6.57
C PHE A 357 -5.02 20.75 5.21
N PHE A 358 -4.93 19.91 4.18
CA PHE A 358 -4.60 20.36 2.83
C PHE A 358 -5.63 21.35 2.30
N ALA A 359 -6.92 21.06 2.42
CA ALA A 359 -8.01 21.93 1.97
C ALA A 359 -7.96 23.32 2.64
N THR A 360 -7.66 23.35 3.95
CA THR A 360 -7.56 24.62 4.71
C THR A 360 -6.34 25.45 4.32
N HIS A 361 -5.21 24.81 3.95
CA HIS A 361 -3.94 25.49 3.67
C HIS A 361 -3.56 25.43 2.18
N LYS A 362 -4.51 25.14 1.30
CA LYS A 362 -4.26 24.90 -0.14
C LYS A 362 -3.46 26.02 -0.82
N GLU A 363 -3.75 27.28 -0.53
CA GLU A 363 -3.04 28.42 -1.12
C GLU A 363 -1.55 28.45 -0.79
N SER A 364 -1.17 28.03 0.41
CA SER A 364 0.22 27.94 0.83
C SER A 364 0.95 26.81 0.11
N PHE A 365 0.29 25.67 -0.08
CA PHE A 365 0.87 24.53 -0.77
C PHE A 365 0.98 24.76 -2.28
N TYR A 366 0.00 25.42 -2.92
CA TYR A 366 0.05 25.71 -4.36
C TYR A 366 1.20 26.63 -4.77
N ARG A 367 1.82 27.37 -3.85
CA ARG A 367 3.06 28.13 -4.13
C ARG A 367 4.23 27.21 -4.55
N PHE A 368 4.18 25.95 -4.17
CA PHE A 368 5.18 24.94 -4.51
C PHE A 368 4.81 24.15 -5.78
N GLU A 369 3.60 24.34 -6.32
CA GLU A 369 3.18 23.67 -7.55
C GLU A 369 3.89 24.29 -8.77
N ARG A 370 4.45 23.44 -9.61
CA ARG A 370 5.07 23.89 -10.85
C ARG A 370 4.00 24.16 -11.92
N LYS A 371 4.27 25.12 -12.81
CA LYS A 371 3.37 25.46 -13.92
C LYS A 371 3.17 24.30 -14.90
N GLU A 372 4.19 23.48 -15.08
CA GLU A 372 4.16 22.29 -15.91
C GLU A 372 3.95 21.06 -15.02
N CYS A 373 2.87 20.33 -15.22
CA CYS A 373 2.59 19.04 -14.61
C CYS A 373 2.86 17.90 -15.60
N LEU A 374 2.98 16.67 -15.10
CA LEU A 374 3.06 15.48 -15.95
C LEU A 374 1.76 15.28 -16.72
N GLU A 375 1.82 14.67 -17.90
CA GLU A 375 0.64 14.41 -18.75
C GLU A 375 -0.45 13.64 -18.00
N GLU A 376 -0.07 12.71 -17.12
CA GLU A 376 -1.00 11.93 -16.28
C GLU A 376 -1.72 12.78 -15.21
N ASP A 377 -1.21 13.96 -14.91
CA ASP A 377 -1.76 14.90 -13.94
C ASP A 377 -2.52 16.06 -14.62
N ILE A 378 -2.61 16.09 -15.96
CA ILE A 378 -3.38 17.09 -16.71
C ILE A 378 -4.84 16.65 -16.78
N PHE A 379 -5.73 17.48 -16.26
CA PHE A 379 -7.17 17.28 -16.44
C PHE A 379 -7.61 17.88 -17.78
N TYR A 380 -8.11 17.02 -18.64
CA TYR A 380 -8.88 17.47 -19.79
C TYR A 380 -10.29 17.83 -19.33
N GLN A 381 -10.79 18.99 -19.72
CA GLN A 381 -12.20 19.31 -19.47
C GLN A 381 -13.07 18.30 -20.22
N PRO A 382 -13.95 17.59 -19.52
CA PRO A 382 -14.85 16.66 -20.18
C PRO A 382 -15.82 17.43 -21.08
N MET A 383 -16.38 16.71 -22.05
CA MET A 383 -17.44 17.22 -22.86
C MET A 383 -18.61 17.76 -22.01
N GLN A 384 -19.27 18.82 -22.43
CA GLN A 384 -20.48 19.35 -21.80
C GLN A 384 -21.66 18.38 -22.03
N ALA A 385 -21.73 17.29 -21.28
CA ALA A 385 -22.86 16.38 -21.27
C ALA A 385 -23.57 16.43 -19.92
N PRO A 386 -24.90 16.23 -19.89
CA PRO A 386 -25.68 16.38 -18.66
C PRO A 386 -25.48 15.21 -17.66
N ILE A 387 -24.88 14.11 -18.09
CA ILE A 387 -24.74 12.89 -17.27
C ILE A 387 -23.28 12.49 -17.20
N VAL A 388 -22.80 12.21 -15.98
CA VAL A 388 -21.49 11.58 -15.77
C VAL A 388 -21.65 10.26 -15.03
N ILE A 389 -20.88 9.25 -15.44
CA ILE A 389 -20.77 7.97 -14.77
C ILE A 389 -19.39 7.87 -14.14
N ILE A 390 -19.33 7.72 -12.82
CA ILE A 390 -18.11 7.54 -12.06
C ILE A 390 -17.92 6.05 -11.77
N GLY A 391 -16.77 5.51 -12.22
CA GLY A 391 -16.49 4.07 -12.17
C GLY A 391 -16.98 3.35 -13.43
N MET A 392 -16.12 3.27 -14.45
CA MET A 392 -16.41 2.63 -15.74
C MET A 392 -16.16 1.10 -15.69
N GLY A 393 -16.56 0.45 -14.60
CA GLY A 393 -16.60 -1.00 -14.43
C GLY A 393 -17.74 -1.65 -15.22
N ARG A 394 -18.06 -2.90 -14.90
CA ARG A 394 -19.13 -3.65 -15.59
C ARG A 394 -20.48 -2.91 -15.52
N VAL A 395 -20.84 -2.40 -14.35
CA VAL A 395 -22.12 -1.70 -14.14
C VAL A 395 -22.09 -0.33 -14.80
N GLY A 396 -21.01 0.45 -14.62
CA GLY A 396 -20.87 1.77 -15.26
C GLY A 396 -20.90 1.69 -16.79
N MET A 397 -20.25 0.68 -17.37
CA MET A 397 -20.31 0.43 -18.81
C MET A 397 -21.72 0.00 -19.28
N GLY A 398 -22.43 -0.80 -18.49
CA GLY A 398 -23.83 -1.14 -18.78
C GLY A 398 -24.72 0.11 -18.81
N ALA A 399 -24.58 0.96 -17.78
CA ALA A 399 -25.31 2.23 -17.71
C ALA A 399 -24.92 3.18 -18.87
N TYR A 400 -23.62 3.26 -19.22
CA TYR A 400 -23.15 4.08 -20.34
C TYR A 400 -23.79 3.66 -21.67
N ARG A 401 -23.84 2.36 -21.96
CA ARG A 401 -24.47 1.82 -23.18
C ARG A 401 -25.97 2.12 -23.22
N ALA A 402 -26.67 1.81 -22.13
CA ALA A 402 -28.12 2.03 -22.04
C ALA A 402 -28.53 3.50 -22.21
N ILE A 403 -27.76 4.44 -21.65
CA ILE A 403 -27.99 5.87 -21.81
C ILE A 403 -27.56 6.33 -23.22
N GLY A 404 -26.47 5.79 -23.75
CA GLY A 404 -25.95 6.11 -25.07
C GLY A 404 -26.90 5.73 -26.22
N GLU A 405 -27.76 4.73 -26.02
CA GLU A 405 -28.85 4.40 -26.95
C GLU A 405 -29.91 5.50 -27.04
N GLN A 406 -30.08 6.31 -25.98
CA GLN A 406 -31.01 7.44 -25.96
C GLN A 406 -30.41 8.72 -26.62
N GLY A 407 -29.07 8.80 -26.75
CA GLY A 407 -28.39 9.90 -27.43
C GLY A 407 -26.87 9.88 -27.21
N LYS A 408 -26.10 9.94 -28.30
CA LYS A 408 -24.62 9.78 -28.30
C LYS A 408 -23.83 10.81 -27.46
N ASN A 409 -24.41 11.95 -27.13
CA ASN A 409 -23.71 13.05 -26.45
C ASN A 409 -24.31 13.36 -25.09
N LEU A 410 -25.07 12.43 -24.50
CA LEU A 410 -25.74 12.64 -23.22
C LEU A 410 -24.88 12.26 -22.02
N VAL A 411 -23.88 11.41 -22.20
CA VAL A 411 -23.14 10.78 -21.10
C VAL A 411 -21.65 10.68 -21.39
N TRP A 412 -20.86 10.91 -20.36
CA TRP A 412 -19.43 10.61 -20.35
C TRP A 412 -19.05 9.83 -19.10
N GLY A 413 -17.94 9.09 -19.18
CA GLY A 413 -17.44 8.28 -18.09
C GLY A 413 -16.20 8.89 -17.44
N LEU A 414 -16.05 8.64 -16.13
CA LEU A 414 -14.87 8.96 -15.36
C LEU A 414 -14.35 7.69 -14.66
N ASP A 415 -13.06 7.41 -14.83
CA ASP A 415 -12.41 6.30 -14.14
C ASP A 415 -10.99 6.69 -13.71
N ALA A 416 -10.53 6.19 -12.57
CA ALA A 416 -9.22 6.49 -12.02
C ALA A 416 -8.08 5.67 -12.68
N GLU A 417 -8.40 4.67 -13.50
CA GLU A 417 -7.44 3.77 -14.14
C GLU A 417 -7.09 4.22 -15.57
N PRO A 418 -5.88 4.79 -15.84
CA PRO A 418 -5.52 5.30 -17.16
C PRO A 418 -5.54 4.24 -18.27
N GLU A 419 -5.05 3.02 -17.96
CA GLU A 419 -5.02 1.90 -18.92
C GLU A 419 -6.44 1.48 -19.36
N LYS A 420 -7.38 1.51 -18.43
CA LYS A 420 -8.78 1.20 -18.69
C LYS A 420 -9.46 2.31 -19.51
N VAL A 421 -9.18 3.57 -19.19
CA VAL A 421 -9.71 4.70 -19.96
C VAL A 421 -9.16 4.69 -21.40
N ALA A 422 -7.87 4.40 -21.59
CA ALA A 422 -7.27 4.26 -22.91
C ALA A 422 -7.99 3.15 -23.72
N TRP A 423 -8.17 1.98 -23.14
CA TRP A 423 -8.89 0.87 -23.76
C TRP A 423 -10.35 1.20 -24.11
N LEU A 424 -11.06 1.93 -23.22
CA LEU A 424 -12.43 2.40 -23.48
C LEU A 424 -12.48 3.42 -24.62
N SER A 425 -11.50 4.32 -24.68
CA SER A 425 -11.41 5.32 -25.74
C SER A 425 -11.17 4.69 -27.12
N GLU A 426 -10.37 3.61 -27.19
CA GLU A 426 -10.20 2.81 -28.42
C GLU A 426 -11.51 2.17 -28.90
N GLN A 427 -12.45 1.91 -27.99
CA GLN A 427 -13.79 1.39 -28.30
C GLN A 427 -14.82 2.49 -28.60
N GLY A 428 -14.38 3.75 -28.69
CA GLY A 428 -15.27 4.88 -28.98
C GLY A 428 -16.11 5.34 -27.78
N VAL A 429 -15.76 4.90 -26.55
CA VAL A 429 -16.42 5.34 -25.32
C VAL A 429 -15.81 6.67 -24.88
N GLN A 430 -16.65 7.66 -24.62
CA GLN A 430 -16.21 8.95 -24.09
C GLN A 430 -15.90 8.82 -22.61
N ALA A 431 -14.73 8.33 -22.28
CA ALA A 431 -14.24 8.17 -20.92
C ALA A 431 -12.99 9.04 -20.70
N TYR A 432 -12.90 9.62 -19.50
CA TYR A 432 -11.80 10.47 -19.07
C TYR A 432 -11.13 9.87 -17.84
N CYS A 433 -9.80 10.04 -17.76
CA CYS A 433 -9.05 9.61 -16.59
C CYS A 433 -9.08 10.72 -15.54
N GLY A 434 -9.51 10.38 -14.35
CA GLY A 434 -9.53 11.32 -13.23
C GLY A 434 -9.89 10.65 -11.91
N ASP A 435 -9.44 11.28 -10.83
CA ASP A 435 -9.77 10.86 -9.49
C ASP A 435 -11.00 11.66 -9.00
N ALA A 436 -12.14 10.96 -8.92
CA ALA A 436 -13.38 11.58 -8.46
C ALA A 436 -13.37 11.96 -6.97
N GLU A 437 -12.44 11.42 -6.19
CA GLU A 437 -12.25 11.81 -4.79
C GLU A 437 -11.44 13.10 -4.64
N ASP A 438 -10.80 13.55 -5.74
CA ASP A 438 -10.07 14.82 -5.72
C ASP A 438 -11.04 16.01 -5.80
N ALA A 439 -11.18 16.74 -4.68
CA ALA A 439 -11.99 17.97 -4.63
C ALA A 439 -11.62 18.96 -5.73
N PHE A 440 -10.33 19.06 -6.07
CA PHE A 440 -9.81 19.97 -7.07
C PHE A 440 -10.21 19.59 -8.50
N PHE A 441 -10.46 18.30 -8.76
CA PHE A 441 -11.01 17.83 -10.02
C PHE A 441 -12.39 18.50 -10.24
N TRP A 442 -13.26 18.49 -9.24
CA TRP A 442 -14.60 19.04 -9.31
C TRP A 442 -14.63 20.58 -9.35
N GLU A 443 -13.68 21.25 -8.69
CA GLU A 443 -13.54 22.72 -8.76
C GLU A 443 -13.20 23.22 -10.17
N ARG A 444 -12.57 22.39 -11.00
CA ARG A 444 -12.19 22.73 -12.38
C ARG A 444 -13.20 22.33 -13.45
N ILE A 445 -14.14 21.47 -13.13
CA ILE A 445 -15.19 21.05 -14.04
C ILE A 445 -16.36 22.02 -13.95
N ASN A 446 -16.95 22.31 -15.10
CA ASN A 446 -18.20 23.07 -15.14
C ASN A 446 -19.36 22.19 -14.66
N LEU A 447 -19.65 22.22 -13.36
CA LEU A 447 -20.72 21.45 -12.74
C LEU A 447 -22.13 21.94 -13.12
N SER A 448 -22.27 23.16 -13.65
CA SER A 448 -23.59 23.72 -14.00
C SER A 448 -24.25 22.99 -15.18
N SER A 449 -23.48 22.30 -16.01
CA SER A 449 -23.99 21.48 -17.11
C SER A 449 -24.42 20.08 -16.67
N LEU A 450 -23.97 19.62 -15.48
CA LEU A 450 -24.27 18.27 -14.99
C LEU A 450 -25.63 18.26 -14.27
N GLN A 451 -26.52 17.42 -14.78
CA GLN A 451 -27.85 17.19 -14.18
C GLN A 451 -27.88 15.92 -13.33
N LEU A 452 -27.12 14.89 -13.72
CA LEU A 452 -27.10 13.59 -13.07
C LEU A 452 -25.68 13.03 -12.98
N VAL A 453 -25.32 12.58 -11.77
CA VAL A 453 -24.09 11.82 -11.51
C VAL A 453 -24.46 10.40 -11.06
N LEU A 454 -23.95 9.42 -11.80
CA LEU A 454 -24.12 7.99 -11.49
C LEU A 454 -22.83 7.47 -10.83
N LEU A 455 -22.92 7.04 -9.59
CA LEU A 455 -21.82 6.47 -8.79
C LEU A 455 -21.83 4.95 -8.90
N ALA A 456 -21.13 4.41 -9.91
CA ALA A 456 -21.04 2.97 -10.20
C ALA A 456 -19.80 2.34 -9.53
N LEU A 457 -19.64 2.57 -8.23
CA LEU A 457 -18.45 2.22 -7.45
C LEU A 457 -18.70 0.95 -6.61
N PRO A 458 -17.65 0.13 -6.40
CA PRO A 458 -17.78 -1.12 -5.64
C PRO A 458 -17.81 -0.90 -4.12
N ASN A 459 -17.44 0.29 -3.62
CA ASN A 459 -17.24 0.59 -2.22
C ASN A 459 -18.09 1.79 -1.78
N VAL A 460 -18.80 1.63 -0.67
CA VAL A 460 -19.63 2.68 -0.06
C VAL A 460 -18.79 3.86 0.45
N ILE A 461 -17.55 3.59 0.92
CA ILE A 461 -16.66 4.63 1.44
C ILE A 461 -16.29 5.60 0.31
N ASP A 462 -15.89 5.08 -0.86
CA ASP A 462 -15.56 5.89 -2.03
C ASP A 462 -16.78 6.70 -2.49
N THR A 463 -17.97 6.06 -2.49
CA THR A 463 -19.23 6.72 -2.84
C THR A 463 -19.55 7.88 -1.91
N LYS A 464 -19.35 7.69 -0.58
CA LYS A 464 -19.52 8.76 0.42
C LYS A 464 -18.51 9.89 0.22
N SER A 465 -17.24 9.56 0.01
CA SER A 465 -16.17 10.52 -0.22
C SER A 465 -16.48 11.39 -1.43
N ILE A 466 -16.78 10.79 -2.57
CA ILE A 466 -17.10 11.50 -3.83
C ILE A 466 -18.37 12.35 -3.70
N THR A 467 -19.41 11.82 -3.05
CA THR A 467 -20.65 12.59 -2.80
C THR A 467 -20.35 13.87 -2.01
N ASN A 468 -19.54 13.77 -0.96
CA ASN A 468 -19.15 14.93 -0.16
C ASN A 468 -18.31 15.93 -0.97
N GLN A 469 -17.38 15.45 -1.82
CA GLN A 469 -16.57 16.31 -2.69
C GLN A 469 -17.43 17.04 -3.71
N LEU A 470 -18.36 16.36 -4.38
CA LEU A 470 -19.31 16.96 -5.31
C LEU A 470 -20.16 18.05 -4.65
N ARG A 471 -20.74 17.76 -3.49
CA ARG A 471 -21.56 18.73 -2.75
C ARG A 471 -20.73 19.93 -2.27
N SER A 472 -19.50 19.69 -1.81
CA SER A 472 -18.56 20.75 -1.40
C SER A 472 -18.11 21.63 -2.57
N ALA A 473 -18.01 21.07 -3.78
CA ALA A 473 -17.74 21.81 -5.01
C ALA A 473 -18.95 22.58 -5.56
N GLY A 474 -20.12 22.50 -4.89
CA GLY A 474 -21.33 23.23 -5.25
C GLY A 474 -22.26 22.49 -6.22
N TYR A 475 -22.09 21.19 -6.42
CA TYR A 475 -23.00 20.41 -7.26
C TYR A 475 -24.39 20.30 -6.63
N GLN A 476 -25.42 20.74 -7.36
CA GLN A 476 -26.83 20.74 -6.93
C GLN A 476 -27.71 19.74 -7.68
N GLY A 477 -27.14 19.04 -8.67
CA GLY A 477 -27.87 18.09 -9.49
C GLY A 477 -28.15 16.77 -8.73
N LYS A 478 -28.74 15.82 -9.45
CA LYS A 478 -29.17 14.51 -8.91
C LYS A 478 -28.00 13.54 -8.80
N LEU A 479 -28.02 12.73 -7.73
CA LEU A 479 -27.06 11.66 -7.48
C LEU A 479 -27.77 10.32 -7.47
N ALA A 480 -27.23 9.35 -8.19
CA ALA A 480 -27.64 7.97 -8.08
C ALA A 480 -26.45 7.07 -7.80
N ALA A 481 -26.60 6.08 -6.93
CA ALA A 481 -25.53 5.17 -6.52
C ALA A 481 -25.99 3.72 -6.51
N ILE A 482 -25.01 2.81 -6.43
CA ILE A 482 -25.22 1.38 -6.30
C ILE A 482 -24.87 0.97 -4.89
N ALA A 483 -25.74 0.18 -4.26
CA ALA A 483 -25.49 -0.55 -3.04
C ALA A 483 -25.57 -2.05 -3.30
N ARG A 484 -24.80 -2.85 -2.58
CA ARG A 484 -24.86 -4.32 -2.66
C ARG A 484 -25.83 -4.90 -1.63
N TYR A 485 -25.88 -4.27 -0.45
CA TYR A 485 -26.63 -4.72 0.71
C TYR A 485 -27.57 -3.60 1.19
N ASP A 486 -28.60 -3.98 1.95
CA ASP A 486 -29.62 -3.04 2.41
C ASP A 486 -29.11 -2.05 3.47
N ASP A 487 -28.12 -2.44 4.27
CA ASP A 487 -27.42 -1.55 5.21
C ASP A 487 -26.60 -0.48 4.49
N GLU A 488 -25.93 -0.83 3.39
CA GLU A 488 -25.23 0.10 2.52
C GLU A 488 -26.21 1.10 1.87
N ARG A 489 -27.35 0.59 1.40
CA ARG A 489 -28.42 1.40 0.82
C ARG A 489 -28.90 2.47 1.79
N SER A 490 -29.26 2.06 3.02
CA SER A 490 -29.73 2.98 4.06
C SER A 490 -28.71 4.09 4.36
N GLN A 491 -27.41 3.71 4.45
CA GLN A 491 -26.33 4.67 4.69
C GLN A 491 -26.15 5.70 3.55
N LEU A 492 -26.37 5.28 2.29
CA LEU A 492 -26.24 6.16 1.13
C LEU A 492 -27.48 7.08 0.97
N GLU A 493 -28.67 6.58 1.30
CA GLU A 493 -29.91 7.38 1.34
C GLU A 493 -29.83 8.47 2.44
N GLU A 494 -29.31 8.14 3.64
CA GLU A 494 -29.08 9.11 4.72
C GLU A 494 -28.07 10.20 4.32
N LEU A 495 -27.09 9.89 3.44
CA LEU A 495 -26.13 10.85 2.93
C LEU A 495 -26.73 11.85 1.91
N GLY A 496 -27.98 11.65 1.50
CA GLY A 496 -28.69 12.53 0.57
C GLY A 496 -28.47 12.16 -0.90
N ILE A 497 -28.22 10.89 -1.20
CA ILE A 497 -28.23 10.38 -2.56
C ILE A 497 -29.69 10.19 -2.99
N ASP A 498 -30.06 10.77 -4.13
CA ASP A 498 -31.46 10.84 -4.59
C ASP A 498 -32.04 9.45 -4.95
N LYS A 499 -31.20 8.54 -5.46
CA LYS A 499 -31.59 7.18 -5.81
C LYS A 499 -30.49 6.19 -5.55
N VAL A 500 -30.77 5.17 -4.76
CA VAL A 500 -29.84 4.07 -4.50
C VAL A 500 -30.43 2.77 -5.03
N PHE A 501 -29.68 2.11 -5.93
CA PHE A 501 -30.07 0.80 -6.49
C PHE A 501 -29.41 -0.30 -5.68
N ASN A 502 -30.20 -1.25 -5.17
CA ASN A 502 -29.68 -2.49 -4.62
C ASN A 502 -29.35 -3.43 -5.78
N PHE A 503 -28.05 -3.65 -6.03
CA PHE A 503 -27.56 -4.40 -7.18
C PHE A 503 -28.14 -5.83 -7.23
N TYR A 504 -28.21 -6.53 -6.11
CA TYR A 504 -28.69 -7.91 -6.08
C TYR A 504 -30.20 -8.01 -6.25
N ASN A 505 -30.95 -7.09 -5.66
CA ASN A 505 -32.40 -7.08 -5.83
C ASN A 505 -32.81 -6.76 -7.27
N GLU A 506 -32.20 -5.73 -7.86
CA GLU A 506 -32.50 -5.35 -9.25
C GLU A 506 -32.04 -6.42 -10.25
N ALA A 507 -30.87 -7.04 -10.01
CA ALA A 507 -30.43 -8.18 -10.82
C ALA A 507 -31.41 -9.37 -10.71
N GLY A 508 -31.97 -9.61 -9.51
CA GLY A 508 -32.99 -10.65 -9.30
C GLY A 508 -34.27 -10.36 -10.04
N VAL A 509 -34.76 -9.11 -10.01
CA VAL A 509 -35.94 -8.68 -10.75
C VAL A 509 -35.70 -8.81 -12.27
N GLY A 510 -34.60 -8.30 -12.79
CA GLY A 510 -34.25 -8.40 -14.22
C GLY A 510 -34.11 -9.86 -14.67
N PHE A 511 -33.50 -10.71 -13.85
CA PHE A 511 -33.41 -12.15 -14.14
C PHE A 511 -34.81 -12.82 -14.21
N ALA A 512 -35.72 -12.46 -13.29
CA ALA A 512 -37.09 -12.97 -13.30
C ALA A 512 -37.85 -12.51 -14.55
N ASP A 513 -37.77 -11.23 -14.90
CA ASP A 513 -38.46 -10.66 -16.06
C ASP A 513 -37.97 -11.28 -17.39
N GLU A 514 -36.65 -11.41 -17.58
CA GLU A 514 -36.08 -12.07 -18.76
C GLU A 514 -36.49 -13.59 -18.81
N SER A 515 -36.51 -14.25 -17.65
CA SER A 515 -36.89 -15.66 -17.58
C SER A 515 -38.38 -15.87 -17.88
N MET A 516 -39.24 -14.94 -17.43
CA MET A 516 -40.68 -14.99 -17.74
C MET A 516 -40.96 -14.78 -19.23
N ALA A 517 -40.15 -13.96 -19.90
CA ALA A 517 -40.27 -13.79 -21.36
C ALA A 517 -40.07 -15.11 -22.14
N LEU A 518 -39.29 -16.07 -21.62
CA LEU A 518 -39.12 -17.40 -22.23
C LEU A 518 -40.39 -18.26 -22.20
N ILE A 519 -41.27 -18.01 -21.24
CA ILE A 519 -42.54 -18.74 -21.12
C ILE A 519 -43.57 -18.12 -22.06
N HIS A 520 -43.56 -16.80 -22.22
CA HIS A 520 -44.53 -16.10 -23.07
C HIS A 520 -44.22 -16.22 -24.57
N THR A 521 -42.96 -16.49 -24.97
CA THR A 521 -42.56 -16.69 -26.38
C THR A 521 -42.96 -18.06 -26.94
N LYS A 522 -43.50 -19.00 -26.15
CA LYS A 522 -44.00 -20.32 -26.60
C LYS A 522 -45.51 -20.38 -26.88
N ALA A 523 -46.22 -19.25 -26.86
CA ALA A 523 -47.65 -19.15 -27.05
C ALA A 523 -48.07 -18.54 -28.41
N GLU A 524 -47.14 -18.41 -29.36
CA GLU A 524 -47.39 -18.21 -30.79
C GLU A 524 -46.81 -19.44 -31.54
#